data_fcec45dab6016625a9c465a29348f9ed
#
_entry.id   fcec45dab6016625a9c465a29348f9ed
#
_cell.length_a   1.000
_cell.length_b   1.000
_cell.length_c   1.000
_cell.angle_alpha   90.00
_cell.angle_beta   90.00
_cell.angle_gamma   90.00
#
_symmetry.space_group_name_H-M   'P 1'
#
loop_
_entity.id
_entity.type
_entity.pdbx_description
1 polymer ?
#
loop_
_entity_poly.entity_id
_entity_poly.type
_entity_poly.pdbx_seq_one_letter_code
_entity_poly.pdbx_strand_id
1 'polypeptide(L)'
;MVERNNTRYILRTAIILLLAFSCLALYVVYLQVWEADRLAEHPLNRRAALAEDSVLRGSILDRKGEVLALSPNVGERRYPYGRIMAPVTGYLDDTIGSTGIEAYKGAELSGHSRLLGRLGPLAQLFSSARGDDVYLTLDAALQETAYEALGERRGAVVMLDAESGAVLVLASRPSFDPSDIQAQWDSLRQDKESPLVNRALQGLYPPGSTIKPLILDAALENGVTNSKEVFDCTGALKVGDSVIHESHGAVHGRIDVEHALIESCNTTFGSLALRLGGKKLADAFQRFGFEETAQGELAEAAAHLPNFASLGQGDTAQIGIGQSTLLVTPLHMALLAAAFANDGVVMKPYMVERVVTPNGITLEQHRSEKWFDATTAARASLIHGFMEEVVQEGTGTAAALRGVRVAGKTGTAENSGEDHAWFIGSAEIKGRKVAFAILVENSGGGGTEAAPIARKLLEKLQDD
;
A
#
# COMPACT_ATOMS: atom_id res chain seq x y z
N MET A 1 64.79 48.43 -12.87
CA MET A 1 64.74 47.00 -12.42
C MET A 1 63.70 46.74 -11.32
N VAL A 2 63.39 47.72 -10.49
CA VAL A 2 62.39 47.59 -9.39
C VAL A 2 60.94 47.47 -9.89
N GLU A 3 60.51 48.20 -10.91
CA GLU A 3 59.12 48.12 -11.46
C GLU A 3 58.75 46.76 -12.02
N ARG A 4 59.64 46.08 -12.70
CA ARG A 4 59.41 44.76 -13.29
C ARG A 4 59.16 43.66 -12.25
N ASN A 5 59.69 43.79 -11.04
CA ASN A 5 59.50 42.88 -9.95
C ASN A 5 58.09 43.06 -9.30
N ASN A 6 57.67 44.32 -9.10
CA ASN A 6 56.35 44.62 -8.55
C ASN A 6 55.22 44.07 -9.42
N THR A 7 55.30 44.22 -10.73
CA THR A 7 54.29 43.68 -11.69
C THR A 7 54.19 42.16 -11.61
N ARG A 8 55.30 41.45 -11.43
CA ARG A 8 55.30 40.00 -11.27
C ARG A 8 54.69 39.55 -9.92
N TYR A 9 54.88 40.26 -8.87
CA TYR A 9 54.25 39.98 -7.56
C TYR A 9 52.76 40.25 -7.62
N ILE A 10 52.33 41.37 -8.20
CA ILE A 10 50.91 41.70 -8.42
C ILE A 10 50.22 40.62 -9.25
N LEU A 11 50.83 40.18 -10.37
CA LEU A 11 50.29 39.13 -11.22
C LEU A 11 50.16 37.79 -10.50
N ARG A 12 51.20 37.39 -9.70
CA ARG A 12 51.15 36.15 -8.92
C ARG A 12 50.07 36.20 -7.84
N THR A 13 49.89 37.31 -7.16
CA THR A 13 48.85 37.50 -6.16
C THR A 13 47.48 37.48 -6.82
N ALA A 14 47.29 38.11 -8.01
CA ALA A 14 46.06 38.07 -8.74
C ALA A 14 45.69 36.64 -9.19
N ILE A 15 46.68 35.85 -9.69
CA ILE A 15 46.48 34.45 -10.08
C ILE A 15 46.10 33.59 -8.85
N ILE A 16 46.78 33.78 -7.69
CA ILE A 16 46.45 33.04 -6.46
C ILE A 16 45.02 33.35 -6.00
N LEU A 17 44.62 34.62 -6.01
CA LEU A 17 43.27 35.02 -5.67
C LEU A 17 42.22 34.43 -6.64
N LEU A 18 42.50 34.47 -7.96
CA LEU A 18 41.62 33.90 -8.96
C LEU A 18 41.43 32.39 -8.76
N LEU A 19 42.51 31.66 -8.48
CA LEU A 19 42.44 30.22 -8.16
C LEU A 19 41.67 29.97 -6.88
N ALA A 20 41.87 30.75 -5.82
CA ALA A 20 41.12 30.64 -4.57
C ALA A 20 39.61 30.86 -4.79
N PHE A 21 39.23 31.91 -5.53
CA PHE A 21 37.82 32.15 -5.89
C PHE A 21 37.24 31.06 -6.77
N SER A 22 38.01 30.52 -7.71
CA SER A 22 37.56 29.40 -8.57
C SER A 22 37.33 28.14 -7.73
N CYS A 23 38.24 27.82 -6.80
CA CYS A 23 38.05 26.69 -5.86
C CYS A 23 36.82 26.88 -4.97
N LEU A 24 36.59 28.10 -4.47
CA LEU A 24 35.39 28.41 -3.68
C LEU A 24 34.12 28.26 -4.49
N ALA A 25 34.11 28.78 -5.72
CA ALA A 25 32.96 28.64 -6.63
C ALA A 25 32.66 27.16 -6.94
N LEU A 26 33.68 26.36 -7.23
CA LEU A 26 33.53 24.91 -7.46
C LEU A 26 33.03 24.19 -6.21
N TYR A 27 33.50 24.57 -5.03
CA TYR A 27 33.04 23.99 -3.77
C TYR A 27 31.57 24.35 -3.48
N VAL A 28 31.15 25.59 -3.76
CA VAL A 28 29.75 25.99 -3.65
C VAL A 28 28.86 25.20 -4.63
N VAL A 29 29.32 25.01 -5.86
CA VAL A 29 28.61 24.16 -6.85
C VAL A 29 28.51 22.71 -6.34
N TYR A 30 29.59 22.17 -5.79
CA TYR A 30 29.58 20.84 -5.16
C TYR A 30 28.52 20.74 -4.05
N LEU A 31 28.47 21.70 -3.12
CA LEU A 31 27.48 21.74 -2.06
C LEU A 31 26.04 21.84 -2.59
N GLN A 32 25.83 22.60 -3.66
CA GLN A 32 24.50 22.82 -4.25
C GLN A 32 24.00 21.65 -5.11
N VAL A 33 24.89 20.85 -5.69
CA VAL A 33 24.52 19.77 -6.62
C VAL A 33 24.56 18.40 -5.94
N TRP A 34 25.55 18.13 -5.12
CA TRP A 34 25.78 16.80 -4.53
C TRP A 34 25.40 16.69 -3.03
N GLU A 35 25.52 17.79 -2.27
CA GLU A 35 25.20 17.77 -0.85
C GLU A 35 23.88 18.49 -0.53
N ALA A 36 23.18 19.03 -1.52
CA ALA A 36 21.98 19.86 -1.30
C ALA A 36 20.89 19.09 -0.55
N ASP A 37 20.60 17.87 -0.98
CA ASP A 37 19.55 17.02 -0.37
C ASP A 37 19.91 16.65 1.08
N ARG A 38 21.17 16.29 1.34
CA ARG A 38 21.67 15.98 2.68
C ARG A 38 21.64 17.19 3.63
N LEU A 39 21.95 18.37 3.12
CA LEU A 39 21.91 19.61 3.90
C LEU A 39 20.47 20.08 4.14
N ALA A 40 19.57 19.85 3.19
CA ALA A 40 18.15 20.16 3.34
C ALA A 40 17.47 19.27 4.38
N GLU A 41 17.84 17.98 4.43
CA GLU A 41 17.29 16.98 5.36
C GLU A 41 17.98 16.99 6.75
N HIS A 42 18.97 17.86 6.94
CA HIS A 42 19.72 17.89 8.20
C HIS A 42 18.83 18.36 9.38
N PRO A 43 18.79 17.66 10.51
CA PRO A 43 17.91 17.97 11.66
C PRO A 43 18.06 19.38 12.23
N LEU A 44 19.20 20.03 12.00
CA LEU A 44 19.48 21.42 12.41
C LEU A 44 19.09 22.47 11.36
N ASN A 45 18.60 22.05 10.20
CA ASN A 45 18.18 22.99 9.15
C ASN A 45 16.78 23.53 9.47
N ARG A 46 16.70 24.63 10.19
CA ARG A 46 15.45 25.32 10.52
C ARG A 46 14.92 26.23 9.40
N ARG A 47 15.60 26.33 8.24
CA ARG A 47 15.19 27.23 7.16
C ARG A 47 13.83 26.84 6.59
N ALA A 48 13.58 25.54 6.44
CA ALA A 48 12.27 25.04 5.98
C ALA A 48 11.17 25.44 6.99
N ALA A 49 11.37 25.17 8.28
CA ALA A 49 10.40 25.51 9.32
C ALA A 49 10.13 27.02 9.45
N LEU A 50 11.17 27.87 9.39
CA LEU A 50 11.00 29.33 9.45
C LEU A 50 10.35 29.93 8.20
N ALA A 51 10.43 29.25 7.06
CA ALA A 51 9.79 29.68 5.82
C ALA A 51 8.33 29.16 5.73
N GLU A 52 8.02 28.04 6.36
CA GLU A 52 6.64 27.53 6.48
C GLU A 52 5.70 28.52 7.15
N ASP A 53 6.18 29.28 8.13
CA ASP A 53 5.40 30.31 8.85
C ASP A 53 4.99 31.52 7.98
N SER A 54 5.46 31.63 6.75
CA SER A 54 5.19 32.78 5.86
C SER A 54 4.44 32.42 4.58
N VAL A 55 4.26 31.15 4.29
CA VAL A 55 3.66 30.65 3.04
C VAL A 55 2.30 30.01 3.33
N LEU A 56 1.29 30.35 2.53
CA LEU A 56 0.02 29.65 2.54
C LEU A 56 0.24 28.23 1.99
N ARG A 57 0.10 27.22 2.85
CA ARG A 57 0.35 25.82 2.47
C ARG A 57 -0.62 25.35 1.37
N GLY A 58 -0.12 24.62 0.39
CA GLY A 58 -0.89 24.07 -0.72
C GLY A 58 -1.96 23.06 -0.26
N SER A 59 -2.90 22.77 -1.12
CA SER A 59 -3.99 21.83 -0.82
C SER A 59 -3.59 20.39 -1.18
N ILE A 60 -4.16 19.44 -0.45
CA ILE A 60 -4.19 18.03 -0.83
C ILE A 60 -5.59 17.75 -1.37
N LEU A 61 -5.66 17.21 -2.58
CA LEU A 61 -6.91 16.96 -3.31
C LEU A 61 -6.99 15.49 -3.72
N ASP A 62 -8.21 14.99 -3.84
CA ASP A 62 -8.47 13.69 -4.44
C ASP A 62 -8.33 13.73 -5.98
N ARG A 63 -8.54 12.59 -6.63
CA ARG A 63 -8.47 12.44 -8.09
C ARG A 63 -9.49 13.31 -8.87
N LYS A 64 -10.60 13.66 -8.23
CA LYS A 64 -11.69 14.48 -8.81
C LYS A 64 -11.55 15.98 -8.48
N GLY A 65 -10.55 16.34 -7.66
CA GLY A 65 -10.30 17.71 -7.20
C GLY A 65 -11.05 18.06 -5.90
N GLU A 66 -11.60 17.07 -5.20
CA GLU A 66 -12.18 17.24 -3.89
C GLU A 66 -11.11 17.54 -2.84
N VAL A 67 -11.35 18.51 -1.96
CA VAL A 67 -10.34 19.01 -1.02
C VAL A 67 -10.27 18.12 0.22
N LEU A 68 -9.10 17.47 0.42
CA LEU A 68 -8.82 16.60 1.56
C LEU A 68 -8.11 17.34 2.70
N ALA A 69 -7.25 18.32 2.36
CA ALA A 69 -6.62 19.23 3.30
C ALA A 69 -6.37 20.58 2.64
N LEU A 70 -6.60 21.68 3.38
CA LEU A 70 -6.39 23.04 2.89
C LEU A 70 -5.93 23.98 4.01
N SER A 71 -5.31 25.09 3.62
CA SER A 71 -4.96 26.19 4.53
C SER A 71 -5.75 27.44 4.14
N PRO A 72 -6.78 27.84 4.91
CA PRO A 72 -7.49 29.09 4.66
C PRO A 72 -6.62 30.32 4.92
N ASN A 73 -5.75 30.24 5.92
CA ASN A 73 -4.80 31.26 6.32
C ASN A 73 -3.44 30.62 6.60
N VAL A 74 -2.39 31.43 6.61
CA VAL A 74 -1.05 31.00 7.05
C VAL A 74 -1.12 30.51 8.50
N GLY A 75 -0.53 29.36 8.78
CA GLY A 75 -0.55 28.73 10.11
C GLY A 75 -1.88 28.03 10.47
N GLU A 76 -2.89 28.04 9.58
CA GLU A 76 -4.14 27.32 9.79
C GLU A 76 -4.24 26.15 8.80
N ARG A 77 -4.43 24.92 9.30
CA ARG A 77 -4.62 23.72 8.49
C ARG A 77 -5.96 23.07 8.81
N ARG A 78 -6.76 22.75 7.79
CA ARG A 78 -8.08 22.12 7.95
C ARG A 78 -8.15 20.83 7.15
N TYR A 79 -8.85 19.84 7.71
CA TYR A 79 -9.03 18.50 7.16
C TYR A 79 -10.54 18.20 7.08
N PRO A 80 -11.22 18.52 5.95
CA PRO A 80 -12.68 18.40 5.83
C PRO A 80 -13.21 16.99 6.09
N TYR A 81 -12.43 15.95 5.78
CA TYR A 81 -12.80 14.55 5.99
C TYR A 81 -12.31 13.96 7.32
N GLY A 82 -11.60 14.75 8.16
CA GLY A 82 -11.18 14.36 9.50
C GLY A 82 -10.62 12.94 9.57
N ARG A 83 -11.24 12.10 10.40
CA ARG A 83 -10.80 10.71 10.65
C ARG A 83 -10.82 9.81 9.42
N ILE A 84 -11.65 10.09 8.42
CA ILE A 84 -11.78 9.26 7.21
C ILE A 84 -10.48 9.29 6.39
N MET A 85 -9.88 10.47 6.26
CA MET A 85 -8.69 10.68 5.45
C MET A 85 -7.39 10.76 6.26
N ALA A 86 -7.44 10.84 7.59
CA ALA A 86 -6.26 10.96 8.43
C ALA A 86 -5.19 9.87 8.18
N PRO A 87 -5.52 8.59 7.94
CA PRO A 87 -4.51 7.57 7.60
C PRO A 87 -3.73 7.87 6.31
N VAL A 88 -4.28 8.70 5.42
CA VAL A 88 -3.69 9.11 4.14
C VAL A 88 -3.06 10.49 4.25
N THR A 89 -3.85 11.51 4.57
CA THR A 89 -3.35 12.89 4.66
C THR A 89 -2.27 13.04 5.72
N GLY A 90 -2.40 12.26 6.80
CA GLY A 90 -1.63 12.48 8.01
C GLY A 90 -2.12 13.73 8.75
N TYR A 91 -1.23 14.30 9.54
CA TYR A 91 -1.41 15.57 10.26
C TYR A 91 -0.18 16.44 10.08
N LEU A 92 -0.35 17.72 10.36
CA LEU A 92 0.72 18.72 10.46
C LEU A 92 0.60 19.42 11.82
N ASP A 93 1.65 19.38 12.62
CA ASP A 93 1.75 20.04 13.93
C ASP A 93 3.18 20.47 14.20
N ASP A 94 3.37 21.68 14.72
CA ASP A 94 4.71 22.28 14.94
C ASP A 94 5.50 21.59 16.05
N THR A 95 4.82 20.93 16.98
CA THR A 95 5.41 20.28 18.16
C THR A 95 5.61 18.79 17.93
N ILE A 96 4.61 18.12 17.36
CA ILE A 96 4.57 16.67 17.18
C ILE A 96 5.21 16.29 15.83
N GLY A 97 5.19 17.20 14.85
CA GLY A 97 5.68 16.99 13.50
C GLY A 97 4.57 16.67 12.50
N SER A 98 4.89 15.94 11.45
CA SER A 98 3.94 15.60 10.38
C SER A 98 4.04 14.14 9.98
N THR A 99 2.95 13.61 9.40
CA THR A 99 2.87 12.23 8.89
C THR A 99 2.12 12.19 7.56
N GLY A 100 2.04 11.02 6.94
CA GLY A 100 1.28 10.81 5.71
C GLY A 100 1.74 11.71 4.56
N ILE A 101 0.81 12.16 3.74
CA ILE A 101 1.09 13.06 2.59
C ILE A 101 1.58 14.43 3.07
N GLU A 102 1.14 14.91 4.23
CA GLU A 102 1.64 16.16 4.83
C GLU A 102 3.16 16.12 5.06
N ALA A 103 3.70 14.97 5.47
CA ALA A 103 5.13 14.77 5.62
C ALA A 103 5.83 14.50 4.29
N TYR A 104 5.27 13.57 3.50
CA TYR A 104 5.90 13.08 2.27
C TYR A 104 6.04 14.17 1.20
N LYS A 105 5.02 15.02 1.04
CA LYS A 105 5.00 16.17 0.13
C LYS A 105 5.09 17.52 0.85
N GLY A 106 5.65 17.52 2.05
CA GLY A 106 5.79 18.72 2.88
C GLY A 106 6.52 19.86 2.20
N ALA A 107 7.57 19.57 1.45
CA ALA A 107 8.36 20.57 0.73
C ALA A 107 7.55 21.24 -0.39
N GLU A 108 6.81 20.46 -1.17
CA GLU A 108 5.95 20.96 -2.26
C GLU A 108 4.78 21.76 -1.67
N LEU A 109 4.10 21.22 -0.66
CA LEU A 109 3.00 21.89 0.03
C LEU A 109 3.40 23.21 0.69
N SER A 110 4.66 23.37 1.12
CA SER A 110 5.18 24.63 1.69
C SER A 110 5.87 25.54 0.67
N GLY A 111 5.77 25.23 -0.62
CA GLY A 111 6.34 26.06 -1.70
C GLY A 111 7.87 25.96 -1.84
N HIS A 112 8.49 24.96 -1.20
CA HIS A 112 9.92 24.68 -1.24
C HIS A 112 10.25 23.47 -2.11
N SER A 113 9.55 23.32 -3.26
CA SER A 113 9.73 22.15 -4.10
C SER A 113 11.22 21.92 -4.41
N ARG A 114 11.67 20.67 -4.35
CA ARG A 114 13.05 20.26 -4.63
C ARG A 114 13.51 20.74 -6.02
N LEU A 115 12.59 20.86 -6.96
CA LEU A 115 12.86 21.34 -8.31
C LEU A 115 13.24 22.83 -8.30
N LEU A 116 12.52 23.67 -7.54
CA LEU A 116 12.82 25.08 -7.36
C LEU A 116 14.10 25.28 -6.56
N GLY A 117 14.36 24.45 -5.57
CA GLY A 117 15.59 24.50 -4.76
C GLY A 117 16.86 24.34 -5.61
N ARG A 118 16.83 23.60 -6.72
CA ARG A 118 17.94 23.47 -7.67
C ARG A 118 18.24 24.75 -8.47
N LEU A 119 17.29 25.68 -8.55
CA LEU A 119 17.47 26.95 -9.23
C LEU A 119 18.21 28.00 -8.37
N GLY A 120 18.52 27.68 -7.10
CA GLY A 120 19.25 28.58 -6.20
C GLY A 120 18.57 29.95 -6.06
N PRO A 121 19.29 31.08 -6.19
CA PRO A 121 18.70 32.43 -6.09
C PRO A 121 17.61 32.72 -7.10
N LEU A 122 17.60 32.03 -8.25
CA LEU A 122 16.55 32.18 -9.27
C LEU A 122 15.22 31.57 -8.81
N ALA A 123 15.22 30.69 -7.82
CA ALA A 123 13.98 30.13 -7.25
C ALA A 123 13.03 31.22 -6.75
N GLN A 124 13.58 32.34 -6.22
CA GLN A 124 12.78 33.46 -5.73
C GLN A 124 11.95 34.15 -6.84
N LEU A 125 12.36 34.06 -8.09
CA LEU A 125 11.59 34.58 -9.23
C LEU A 125 10.35 33.73 -9.54
N PHE A 126 10.32 32.49 -9.06
CA PHE A 126 9.25 31.52 -9.27
C PHE A 126 8.54 31.15 -7.97
N SER A 127 9.01 31.67 -6.81
CA SER A 127 8.36 31.43 -5.53
C SER A 127 7.00 32.13 -5.49
N SER A 128 5.99 31.38 -5.11
CA SER A 128 4.63 31.85 -4.87
C SER A 128 4.45 32.08 -3.36
N ALA A 129 3.57 33.00 -2.98
CA ALA A 129 3.10 33.16 -1.61
C ALA A 129 2.26 31.96 -1.11
N ARG A 130 2.03 30.98 -1.97
CA ARG A 130 1.29 29.75 -1.71
C ARG A 130 2.11 28.54 -2.21
N GLY A 131 2.07 27.44 -1.45
CA GLY A 131 2.65 26.15 -1.82
C GLY A 131 1.88 25.45 -2.95
N ASP A 132 2.47 24.38 -3.46
CA ASP A 132 1.93 23.59 -4.56
C ASP A 132 0.81 22.69 -4.10
N ASP A 133 -0.17 22.44 -4.95
CA ASP A 133 -1.28 21.54 -4.71
C ASP A 133 -0.91 20.10 -5.08
N VAL A 134 -1.22 19.15 -4.20
CA VAL A 134 -0.94 17.72 -4.38
C VAL A 134 -2.24 16.99 -4.70
N TYR A 135 -2.30 16.36 -5.87
CA TYR A 135 -3.43 15.55 -6.28
C TYR A 135 -3.12 14.08 -6.03
N LEU A 136 -4.04 13.40 -5.34
CA LEU A 136 -3.95 11.98 -5.05
C LEU A 136 -4.78 11.15 -6.05
N THR A 137 -4.47 9.88 -6.13
CA THR A 137 -5.26 8.89 -6.88
C THR A 137 -6.53 8.45 -6.16
N LEU A 138 -6.63 8.73 -4.85
CA LEU A 138 -7.78 8.36 -4.03
C LEU A 138 -9.06 8.99 -4.53
N ASP A 139 -10.16 8.29 -4.29
CA ASP A 139 -11.53 8.77 -4.50
C ASP A 139 -12.19 9.00 -3.14
N ALA A 140 -12.49 10.25 -2.82
CA ALA A 140 -13.00 10.64 -1.51
C ALA A 140 -14.33 9.93 -1.16
N ALA A 141 -15.21 9.78 -2.14
CA ALA A 141 -16.51 9.14 -1.93
C ALA A 141 -16.38 7.62 -1.70
N LEU A 142 -15.47 6.95 -2.41
CA LEU A 142 -15.16 5.55 -2.16
C LEU A 142 -14.47 5.34 -0.81
N GLN A 143 -13.55 6.23 -0.44
CA GLN A 143 -12.88 6.20 0.86
C GLN A 143 -13.87 6.36 2.03
N GLU A 144 -14.81 7.30 1.92
CA GLU A 144 -15.87 7.48 2.89
C GLU A 144 -16.76 6.23 3.00
N THR A 145 -17.20 5.68 1.85
CA THR A 145 -17.96 4.43 1.81
C THR A 145 -17.21 3.27 2.48
N ALA A 146 -15.90 3.14 2.25
CA ALA A 146 -15.08 2.11 2.87
C ALA A 146 -14.99 2.27 4.39
N TYR A 147 -14.73 3.51 4.84
CA TYR A 147 -14.61 3.82 6.25
C TYR A 147 -15.93 3.59 7.01
N GLU A 148 -17.06 4.03 6.44
CA GLU A 148 -18.40 3.82 6.99
C GLU A 148 -18.81 2.34 6.98
N ALA A 149 -18.45 1.58 5.93
CA ALA A 149 -18.77 0.16 5.84
C ALA A 149 -18.04 -0.69 6.90
N LEU A 150 -16.87 -0.26 7.37
CA LEU A 150 -16.22 -0.88 8.53
C LEU A 150 -17.04 -0.69 9.82
N GLY A 151 -17.87 0.36 9.92
CA GLY A 151 -18.64 0.67 11.13
C GLY A 151 -17.71 0.95 12.31
N GLU A 152 -18.00 0.44 13.51
CA GLU A 152 -17.15 0.58 14.69
C GLU A 152 -16.04 -0.51 14.79
N ARG A 153 -15.95 -1.40 13.79
CA ARG A 153 -14.99 -2.50 13.78
C ARG A 153 -13.60 -2.02 13.41
N ARG A 154 -12.59 -2.65 14.00
CA ARG A 154 -11.20 -2.44 13.58
C ARG A 154 -10.95 -3.15 12.27
N GLY A 155 -10.23 -2.49 11.38
CA GLY A 155 -9.94 -3.10 10.10
C GLY A 155 -9.31 -2.15 9.08
N ALA A 156 -9.16 -2.66 7.88
CA ALA A 156 -8.63 -1.90 6.75
C ALA A 156 -9.33 -2.29 5.45
N VAL A 157 -9.41 -1.33 4.55
CA VAL A 157 -9.87 -1.53 3.18
C VAL A 157 -8.86 -0.89 2.24
N VAL A 158 -8.37 -1.68 1.32
CA VAL A 158 -7.52 -1.21 0.21
C VAL A 158 -8.23 -1.53 -1.09
N MET A 159 -8.31 -0.56 -2.00
CA MET A 159 -8.72 -0.75 -3.38
C MET A 159 -7.76 -0.03 -4.30
N LEU A 160 -7.35 -0.68 -5.37
CA LEU A 160 -6.47 -0.11 -6.39
C LEU A 160 -6.95 -0.46 -7.80
N ASP A 161 -6.55 0.37 -8.73
CA ASP A 161 -6.69 0.10 -10.17
C ASP A 161 -5.60 -0.89 -10.57
N ALA A 162 -6.00 -2.08 -11.01
CA ALA A 162 -5.08 -3.19 -11.27
C ALA A 162 -4.16 -2.95 -12.49
N GLU A 163 -4.58 -2.10 -13.44
CA GLU A 163 -3.84 -1.84 -14.68
C GLU A 163 -2.83 -0.69 -14.53
N SER A 164 -3.06 0.21 -13.58
CA SER A 164 -2.17 1.36 -13.35
C SER A 164 -1.39 1.29 -12.03
N GLY A 165 -1.89 0.59 -11.02
CA GLY A 165 -1.36 0.61 -9.64
C GLY A 165 -1.87 1.78 -8.80
N ALA A 166 -2.76 2.64 -9.35
CA ALA A 166 -3.30 3.78 -8.63
C ALA A 166 -4.16 3.33 -7.43
N VAL A 167 -3.81 3.76 -6.21
CA VAL A 167 -4.58 3.46 -5.00
C VAL A 167 -5.82 4.35 -4.97
N LEU A 168 -7.01 3.75 -4.97
CA LEU A 168 -8.30 4.43 -4.98
C LEU A 168 -8.89 4.58 -3.58
N VAL A 169 -8.63 3.61 -2.72
CA VAL A 169 -9.08 3.56 -1.32
C VAL A 169 -7.96 3.03 -0.45
N LEU A 170 -7.76 3.67 0.69
CA LEU A 170 -6.81 3.25 1.72
C LEU A 170 -7.39 3.60 3.11
N ALA A 171 -8.43 2.87 3.51
CA ALA A 171 -9.11 3.10 4.78
C ALA A 171 -8.50 2.26 5.89
N SER A 172 -8.38 2.87 7.08
CA SER A 172 -7.91 2.22 8.31
C SER A 172 -8.77 2.69 9.48
N ARG A 173 -9.25 1.75 10.29
CA ARG A 173 -10.08 2.04 11.46
C ARG A 173 -9.65 1.20 12.67
N PRO A 174 -9.67 1.78 13.91
CA PRO A 174 -9.96 3.18 14.22
C PRO A 174 -8.92 4.14 13.65
N SER A 175 -9.27 5.43 13.63
CA SER A 175 -8.43 6.52 13.18
C SER A 175 -8.57 7.72 14.11
N PHE A 176 -7.87 8.80 13.85
CA PHE A 176 -7.80 10.00 14.66
C PHE A 176 -8.28 11.23 13.89
N ASP A 177 -8.62 12.32 14.60
CA ASP A 177 -8.89 13.61 13.96
C ASP A 177 -7.59 14.41 13.85
N PRO A 178 -7.11 14.69 12.63
CA PRO A 178 -5.86 15.42 12.44
C PRO A 178 -5.95 16.91 12.84
N SER A 179 -7.18 17.48 12.93
CA SER A 179 -7.38 18.88 13.29
C SER A 179 -7.11 19.15 14.77
N ASP A 180 -7.14 18.14 15.63
CA ASP A 180 -7.00 18.26 17.07
C ASP A 180 -5.92 17.29 17.62
N ILE A 181 -4.92 17.02 16.79
CA ILE A 181 -3.91 16.00 17.09
C ILE A 181 -3.12 16.32 18.37
N GLN A 182 -2.78 17.59 18.59
CA GLN A 182 -1.98 18.00 19.73
C GLN A 182 -2.70 17.75 21.06
N ALA A 183 -3.97 18.11 21.17
CA ALA A 183 -4.76 17.91 22.38
C ALA A 183 -5.03 16.43 22.68
N GLN A 184 -5.10 15.57 21.64
CA GLN A 184 -5.38 14.15 21.78
C GLN A 184 -4.12 13.27 21.81
N TRP A 185 -2.92 13.82 21.62
CA TRP A 185 -1.68 13.07 21.38
C TRP A 185 -1.39 11.99 22.43
N ASP A 186 -1.42 12.34 23.69
CA ASP A 186 -1.10 11.39 24.77
C ASP A 186 -2.18 10.29 24.90
N SER A 187 -3.45 10.62 24.68
CA SER A 187 -4.54 9.63 24.69
C SER A 187 -4.43 8.68 23.49
N LEU A 188 -4.18 9.20 22.29
CA LEU A 188 -4.04 8.39 21.07
C LEU A 188 -2.85 7.42 21.13
N ARG A 189 -1.73 7.84 21.73
CA ARG A 189 -0.54 7.00 21.90
C ARG A 189 -0.73 5.86 22.91
N GLN A 190 -1.60 6.04 23.89
CA GLN A 190 -1.87 5.07 24.95
C GLN A 190 -3.11 4.21 24.65
N ASP A 191 -3.84 4.55 23.58
CA ASP A 191 -5.05 3.82 23.19
C ASP A 191 -4.71 2.41 22.72
N LYS A 192 -5.30 1.42 23.37
CA LYS A 192 -5.12 0.00 23.03
C LYS A 192 -5.63 -0.37 21.64
N GLU A 193 -6.55 0.42 21.10
CA GLU A 193 -7.09 0.25 19.75
C GLU A 193 -6.13 0.77 18.66
N SER A 194 -5.03 1.43 19.06
CA SER A 194 -3.95 1.92 18.17
C SER A 194 -4.45 2.75 16.97
N PRO A 195 -5.18 3.87 17.21
CA PRO A 195 -5.77 4.66 16.12
C PRO A 195 -4.74 5.37 15.23
N LEU A 196 -3.49 5.52 15.69
CA LEU A 196 -2.39 6.11 14.91
C LEU A 196 -1.79 5.13 13.89
N VAL A 197 -2.06 3.84 13.99
CA VAL A 197 -1.55 2.82 13.08
C VAL A 197 -2.38 2.80 11.81
N ASN A 198 -1.74 3.02 10.67
CA ASN A 198 -2.37 2.77 9.37
C ASN A 198 -2.40 1.27 9.09
N ARG A 199 -3.52 0.62 9.42
CA ARG A 199 -3.69 -0.83 9.29
C ARG A 199 -3.56 -1.34 7.86
N ALA A 200 -3.90 -0.50 6.89
CA ALA A 200 -3.80 -0.86 5.48
C ALA A 200 -2.35 -1.07 5.02
N LEU A 201 -1.40 -0.33 5.61
CA LEU A 201 0.01 -0.31 5.23
C LEU A 201 0.94 -0.94 6.27
N GLN A 202 0.62 -0.81 7.56
CA GLN A 202 1.50 -1.16 8.67
C GLN A 202 0.96 -2.31 9.53
N GLY A 203 -0.31 -2.64 9.39
CA GLY A 203 -0.90 -3.80 10.06
C GLY A 203 -0.38 -5.09 9.44
N LEU A 204 0.05 -6.03 10.28
CA LEU A 204 0.56 -7.33 9.86
C LEU A 204 -0.36 -8.42 10.41
N TYR A 205 -0.97 -9.17 9.52
CA TYR A 205 -2.01 -10.15 9.85
C TYR A 205 -1.79 -11.48 9.13
N PRO A 206 -2.14 -12.62 9.73
CA PRO A 206 -2.16 -13.88 9.00
C PRO A 206 -3.20 -13.79 7.87
N PRO A 207 -2.85 -14.17 6.62
CA PRO A 207 -3.77 -14.02 5.49
C PRO A 207 -4.90 -15.07 5.49
N GLY A 208 -4.75 -16.16 6.22
CA GLY A 208 -5.68 -17.28 6.17
C GLY A 208 -5.90 -17.77 4.73
N SER A 209 -7.08 -18.25 4.44
CA SER A 209 -7.43 -18.84 3.13
C SER A 209 -7.31 -17.88 1.94
N THR A 210 -7.07 -16.58 2.14
CA THR A 210 -6.85 -15.65 1.02
C THR A 210 -5.52 -15.88 0.30
N ILE A 211 -4.58 -16.64 0.89
CA ILE A 211 -3.33 -17.04 0.25
C ILE A 211 -3.48 -18.20 -0.77
N LYS A 212 -4.60 -18.94 -0.72
CA LYS A 212 -4.80 -20.15 -1.51
C LYS A 212 -4.67 -19.96 -3.04
N PRO A 213 -5.07 -18.83 -3.64
CA PRO A 213 -4.81 -18.57 -5.05
C PRO A 213 -3.31 -18.60 -5.40
N LEU A 214 -2.43 -18.03 -4.55
CA LEU A 214 -0.98 -18.11 -4.72
C LEU A 214 -0.47 -19.55 -4.61
N ILE A 215 -0.95 -20.31 -3.63
CA ILE A 215 -0.57 -21.71 -3.45
C ILE A 215 -0.99 -22.56 -4.66
N LEU A 216 -2.17 -22.27 -5.22
CA LEU A 216 -2.64 -22.95 -6.43
C LEU A 216 -1.78 -22.60 -7.66
N ASP A 217 -1.42 -21.32 -7.84
CA ASP A 217 -0.51 -20.90 -8.90
C ASP A 217 0.81 -21.64 -8.80
N ALA A 218 1.41 -21.67 -7.62
CA ALA A 218 2.66 -22.37 -7.37
C ALA A 218 2.56 -23.88 -7.67
N ALA A 219 1.45 -24.52 -7.30
CA ALA A 219 1.23 -25.94 -7.52
C ALA A 219 1.05 -26.26 -9.01
N LEU A 220 0.32 -25.43 -9.75
CA LEU A 220 0.14 -25.57 -11.21
C LEU A 220 1.48 -25.31 -11.95
N GLU A 221 2.21 -24.27 -11.58
CA GLU A 221 3.51 -23.93 -12.19
C GLU A 221 4.53 -25.06 -12.07
N ASN A 222 4.57 -25.69 -10.90
CA ASN A 222 5.53 -26.74 -10.61
C ASN A 222 5.05 -28.15 -11.01
N GLY A 223 3.89 -28.28 -11.67
CA GLY A 223 3.31 -29.56 -12.06
C GLY A 223 2.98 -30.47 -10.86
N VAL A 224 2.79 -29.87 -9.67
CA VAL A 224 2.42 -30.59 -8.45
C VAL A 224 0.95 -30.98 -8.47
N THR A 225 0.15 -30.22 -9.19
CA THR A 225 -1.26 -30.51 -9.49
C THR A 225 -1.61 -30.05 -10.92
N ASN A 226 -2.81 -30.39 -11.36
CA ASN A 226 -3.42 -29.88 -12.57
C ASN A 226 -4.91 -29.56 -12.30
N SER A 227 -5.56 -28.83 -13.20
CA SER A 227 -6.95 -28.36 -13.02
C SER A 227 -8.01 -29.47 -12.91
N LYS A 228 -7.65 -30.73 -13.20
CA LYS A 228 -8.56 -31.88 -13.17
C LYS A 228 -8.22 -32.89 -12.07
N GLU A 229 -7.18 -32.64 -11.27
CA GLU A 229 -6.83 -33.53 -10.18
C GLU A 229 -7.92 -33.51 -9.11
N VAL A 230 -8.32 -34.70 -8.69
CA VAL A 230 -9.34 -34.91 -7.65
C VAL A 230 -8.68 -35.26 -6.32
N PHE A 231 -9.07 -34.58 -5.28
CA PHE A 231 -8.62 -34.76 -3.91
C PHE A 231 -9.74 -35.43 -3.09
N ASP A 232 -9.36 -36.17 -2.05
CA ASP A 232 -10.28 -36.77 -1.10
C ASP A 232 -10.23 -36.02 0.23
N CYS A 233 -11.22 -35.14 0.43
CA CYS A 233 -11.34 -34.34 1.64
C CYS A 233 -12.19 -35.06 2.70
N THR A 234 -11.52 -35.65 3.68
CA THR A 234 -12.14 -36.38 4.80
C THR A 234 -12.40 -35.52 6.03
N GLY A 235 -12.22 -34.19 5.92
CA GLY A 235 -12.42 -33.23 7.01
C GLY A 235 -11.19 -32.96 7.86
N ALA A 236 -10.11 -33.73 7.69
CA ALA A 236 -8.86 -33.52 8.41
C ALA A 236 -7.65 -34.06 7.63
N LEU A 237 -6.52 -33.36 7.71
CA LEU A 237 -5.22 -33.76 7.18
C LEU A 237 -4.24 -33.95 8.33
N LYS A 238 -3.80 -35.18 8.58
CA LYS A 238 -2.77 -35.47 9.57
C LYS A 238 -1.39 -35.26 8.96
N VAL A 239 -0.57 -34.44 9.63
CA VAL A 239 0.80 -34.10 9.20
C VAL A 239 1.73 -34.25 10.40
N GLY A 240 2.44 -35.38 10.50
CA GLY A 240 3.25 -35.69 11.67
C GLY A 240 2.40 -35.76 12.94
N ASP A 241 2.73 -34.90 13.91
CA ASP A 241 1.99 -34.75 15.17
C ASP A 241 0.89 -33.69 15.11
N SER A 242 0.77 -32.95 13.98
CA SER A 242 -0.25 -31.92 13.78
C SER A 242 -1.42 -32.44 12.97
N VAL A 243 -2.58 -31.81 13.12
CA VAL A 243 -3.77 -32.06 12.31
C VAL A 243 -4.35 -30.75 11.82
N ILE A 244 -4.54 -30.61 10.52
CA ILE A 244 -5.28 -29.50 9.93
C ILE A 244 -6.73 -29.94 9.76
N HIS A 245 -7.65 -29.17 10.30
CA HIS A 245 -9.09 -29.43 10.18
C HIS A 245 -9.74 -28.52 9.15
N GLU A 246 -10.80 -29.01 8.55
CA GLU A 246 -11.69 -28.14 7.79
C GLU A 246 -12.47 -27.22 8.72
N SER A 247 -12.79 -26.02 8.21
CA SER A 247 -13.63 -25.07 8.93
C SER A 247 -14.99 -25.69 9.25
N HIS A 248 -15.45 -25.48 10.49
CA HIS A 248 -16.75 -25.98 10.97
C HIS A 248 -16.94 -27.51 10.86
N GLY A 249 -15.85 -28.27 10.72
CA GLY A 249 -15.91 -29.73 10.61
C GLY A 249 -16.47 -30.22 9.26
N ALA A 250 -16.36 -29.42 8.21
CA ALA A 250 -16.83 -29.79 6.87
C ALA A 250 -16.10 -31.05 6.35
N VAL A 251 -16.79 -31.82 5.52
CA VAL A 251 -16.24 -32.96 4.78
C VAL A 251 -16.69 -32.80 3.31
N HIS A 252 -15.76 -32.38 2.44
CA HIS A 252 -16.10 -32.10 1.04
C HIS A 252 -16.14 -33.37 0.18
N GLY A 253 -15.60 -34.50 0.66
CA GLY A 253 -15.51 -35.73 -0.11
C GLY A 253 -14.54 -35.63 -1.28
N ARG A 254 -14.90 -36.19 -2.42
CA ARG A 254 -14.08 -36.14 -3.64
C ARG A 254 -14.35 -34.85 -4.39
N ILE A 255 -13.37 -33.93 -4.39
CA ILE A 255 -13.46 -32.63 -5.05
C ILE A 255 -12.23 -32.40 -5.96
N ASP A 256 -12.39 -31.72 -7.07
CA ASP A 256 -11.26 -31.24 -7.87
C ASP A 256 -10.64 -29.98 -7.28
N VAL A 257 -9.58 -29.51 -7.91
CA VAL A 257 -8.83 -28.34 -7.40
C VAL A 257 -9.63 -27.04 -7.50
N GLU A 258 -10.52 -26.91 -8.47
CA GLU A 258 -11.43 -25.76 -8.64
C GLU A 258 -12.42 -25.70 -7.48
N HIS A 259 -13.17 -26.77 -7.23
CA HIS A 259 -14.11 -26.85 -6.09
C HIS A 259 -13.38 -26.76 -4.75
N ALA A 260 -12.13 -27.23 -4.65
CA ALA A 260 -11.32 -27.04 -3.45
C ALA A 260 -11.02 -25.56 -3.18
N LEU A 261 -10.88 -24.70 -4.21
CA LEU A 261 -10.74 -23.26 -4.03
C LEU A 261 -12.10 -22.61 -3.70
N ILE A 262 -13.20 -23.04 -4.36
CA ILE A 262 -14.57 -22.56 -4.15
C ILE A 262 -15.01 -22.78 -2.70
N GLU A 263 -14.86 -24.02 -2.21
CA GLU A 263 -15.21 -24.44 -0.85
C GLU A 263 -14.14 -24.10 0.19
N SER A 264 -13.02 -23.53 -0.27
CA SER A 264 -11.90 -23.19 0.61
C SER A 264 -11.31 -24.37 1.39
N CYS A 265 -11.17 -25.55 0.76
CA CYS A 265 -10.75 -26.80 1.39
C CYS A 265 -9.33 -26.73 1.98
N ASN A 266 -9.20 -26.83 3.29
CA ASN A 266 -7.92 -26.75 4.02
C ASN A 266 -7.06 -27.98 3.75
N THR A 267 -7.64 -29.17 3.73
CA THR A 267 -6.90 -30.43 3.53
C THR A 267 -6.26 -30.50 2.16
N THR A 268 -6.93 -30.01 1.10
CA THR A 268 -6.36 -29.93 -0.24
C THR A 268 -5.19 -28.96 -0.27
N PHE A 269 -5.35 -27.74 0.23
CA PHE A 269 -4.29 -26.71 0.15
C PHE A 269 -3.11 -26.99 1.07
N GLY A 270 -3.34 -27.56 2.25
CA GLY A 270 -2.26 -28.09 3.10
C GLY A 270 -1.48 -29.20 2.41
N SER A 271 -2.16 -30.12 1.71
CA SER A 271 -1.51 -31.18 0.91
C SER A 271 -0.69 -30.60 -0.26
N LEU A 272 -1.22 -29.61 -0.98
CA LEU A 272 -0.51 -28.96 -2.08
C LEU A 272 0.77 -28.27 -1.57
N ALA A 273 0.72 -27.57 -0.43
CA ALA A 273 1.88 -26.96 0.18
C ALA A 273 2.95 -27.99 0.58
N LEU A 274 2.54 -29.14 1.14
CA LEU A 274 3.45 -30.23 1.46
C LEU A 274 4.14 -30.79 0.20
N ARG A 275 3.40 -30.95 -0.90
CA ARG A 275 3.94 -31.44 -2.19
C ARG A 275 4.90 -30.40 -2.83
N LEU A 276 4.64 -29.11 -2.63
CA LEU A 276 5.53 -28.03 -3.08
C LEU A 276 6.84 -28.04 -2.28
N GLY A 277 6.74 -28.12 -0.97
CA GLY A 277 7.88 -28.01 -0.05
C GLY A 277 8.41 -26.56 0.04
N GLY A 278 9.26 -26.32 1.04
CA GLY A 278 9.69 -24.97 1.42
C GLY A 278 10.32 -24.17 0.29
N LYS A 279 11.18 -24.78 -0.53
CA LYS A 279 11.85 -24.06 -1.63
C LYS A 279 10.86 -23.48 -2.66
N LYS A 280 9.94 -24.31 -3.17
CA LYS A 280 8.97 -23.86 -4.19
C LYS A 280 7.96 -22.85 -3.61
N LEU A 281 7.64 -22.97 -2.32
CA LEU A 281 6.86 -21.96 -1.61
C LEU A 281 7.63 -20.63 -1.54
N ALA A 282 8.90 -20.65 -1.13
CA ALA A 282 9.73 -19.44 -1.12
C ALA A 282 9.78 -18.76 -2.50
N ASP A 283 10.04 -19.55 -3.56
CA ASP A 283 10.09 -19.05 -4.94
C ASP A 283 8.75 -18.42 -5.36
N ALA A 284 7.62 -18.98 -4.92
CA ALA A 284 6.28 -18.45 -5.19
C ALA A 284 6.03 -17.13 -4.42
N PHE A 285 6.33 -17.08 -3.12
CA PHE A 285 6.18 -15.85 -2.32
C PHE A 285 7.06 -14.72 -2.87
N GLN A 286 8.30 -15.02 -3.27
CA GLN A 286 9.18 -14.06 -3.91
C GLN A 286 8.60 -13.56 -5.24
N ARG A 287 8.09 -14.44 -6.09
CA ARG A 287 7.50 -14.11 -7.39
C ARG A 287 6.26 -13.19 -7.25
N PHE A 288 5.47 -13.40 -6.21
CA PHE A 288 4.34 -12.54 -5.86
C PHE A 288 4.74 -11.31 -5.03
N GLY A 289 6.06 -11.02 -4.93
CA GLY A 289 6.59 -9.79 -4.36
C GLY A 289 6.50 -9.66 -2.84
N PHE A 290 6.28 -10.75 -2.08
CA PHE A 290 6.16 -10.67 -0.62
C PHE A 290 7.46 -10.29 0.11
N GLU A 291 8.60 -10.28 -0.58
CA GLU A 291 9.87 -9.75 -0.08
C GLU A 291 10.04 -8.24 -0.38
N GLU A 292 9.20 -7.69 -1.24
CA GLU A 292 9.19 -6.28 -1.63
C GLU A 292 8.19 -5.48 -0.78
N THR A 293 8.40 -4.17 -0.69
CA THR A 293 7.48 -3.25 -0.02
C THR A 293 7.24 -2.01 -0.85
N ALA A 294 6.01 -1.51 -0.84
CA ALA A 294 5.71 -0.22 -1.43
C ALA A 294 6.34 0.89 -0.59
N GLN A 295 7.25 1.64 -1.19
CA GLN A 295 8.01 2.71 -0.56
C GLN A 295 7.39 4.09 -0.83
N GLY A 296 8.05 5.14 -0.36
CA GLY A 296 7.62 6.53 -0.58
C GLY A 296 6.41 6.89 0.25
N GLU A 297 5.38 7.41 -0.38
CA GLU A 297 4.14 7.84 0.27
C GLU A 297 3.34 6.71 0.93
N LEU A 298 3.56 5.46 0.50
CA LEU A 298 2.88 4.31 1.08
C LEU A 298 3.59 3.77 2.33
N ALA A 299 4.93 3.79 2.37
CA ALA A 299 5.73 3.35 3.51
C ALA A 299 5.22 2.03 4.13
N GLU A 300 5.00 1.03 3.28
CA GLU A 300 4.44 -0.27 3.67
C GLU A 300 5.38 -1.04 4.60
N ALA A 301 4.84 -1.71 5.60
CA ALA A 301 5.58 -2.63 6.44
C ALA A 301 5.94 -3.92 5.66
N ALA A 302 7.14 -4.43 5.89
CA ALA A 302 7.57 -5.70 5.29
C ALA A 302 6.74 -6.86 5.84
N ALA A 303 6.34 -7.78 4.96
CA ALA A 303 5.71 -9.01 5.36
C ALA A 303 6.63 -9.84 6.28
N HIS A 304 6.04 -10.55 7.24
CA HIS A 304 6.80 -11.52 8.03
C HIS A 304 6.69 -12.89 7.37
N LEU A 305 7.74 -13.27 6.65
CA LEU A 305 7.83 -14.55 5.98
C LEU A 305 8.53 -15.57 6.87
N PRO A 306 8.08 -16.84 6.88
CA PRO A 306 8.78 -17.91 7.58
C PRO A 306 10.14 -18.21 6.93
N ASN A 307 11.05 -18.81 7.68
CA ASN A 307 12.25 -19.37 7.08
C ASN A 307 11.90 -20.67 6.34
N PHE A 308 11.58 -20.54 5.05
CA PHE A 308 11.13 -21.64 4.19
C PHE A 308 12.13 -22.81 4.12
N ALA A 309 13.43 -22.57 4.32
CA ALA A 309 14.46 -23.60 4.27
C ALA A 309 14.43 -24.55 5.48
N SER A 310 13.85 -24.12 6.60
CA SER A 310 13.81 -24.86 7.86
C SER A 310 12.40 -25.22 8.33
N LEU A 311 11.37 -25.05 7.47
CA LEU A 311 9.99 -25.39 7.82
C LEU A 311 9.83 -26.88 8.10
N GLY A 312 9.18 -27.19 9.22
CA GLY A 312 8.63 -28.52 9.48
C GLY A 312 7.43 -28.83 8.58
N GLN A 313 7.05 -30.09 8.47
CA GLN A 313 5.88 -30.49 7.67
C GLN A 313 4.58 -29.82 8.17
N GLY A 314 4.39 -29.72 9.48
CA GLY A 314 3.22 -29.05 10.06
C GLY A 314 3.12 -27.59 9.64
N ASP A 315 4.23 -26.82 9.78
CA ASP A 315 4.27 -25.42 9.37
C ASP A 315 4.12 -25.27 7.85
N THR A 316 4.73 -26.17 7.06
CA THR A 316 4.57 -26.16 5.60
C THR A 316 3.10 -26.30 5.20
N ALA A 317 2.36 -27.20 5.82
CA ALA A 317 0.93 -27.39 5.57
C ALA A 317 0.11 -26.18 6.06
N GLN A 318 0.46 -25.59 7.20
CA GLN A 318 -0.16 -24.36 7.73
C GLN A 318 0.04 -23.17 6.81
N ILE A 319 1.23 -22.99 6.20
CA ILE A 319 1.47 -21.95 5.19
C ILE A 319 0.52 -22.12 4.00
N GLY A 320 0.21 -23.36 3.62
CA GLY A 320 -0.75 -23.65 2.53
C GLY A 320 -2.16 -23.10 2.77
N ILE A 321 -2.50 -22.84 4.01
CA ILE A 321 -3.78 -22.24 4.42
C ILE A 321 -3.64 -20.83 5.01
N GLY A 322 -2.44 -20.22 4.88
CA GLY A 322 -2.16 -18.86 5.31
C GLY A 322 -2.05 -18.66 6.81
N GLN A 323 -1.58 -19.67 7.51
CA GLN A 323 -1.37 -19.70 8.97
C GLN A 323 0.12 -19.83 9.32
N SER A 324 0.45 -20.28 10.52
CA SER A 324 1.80 -20.33 11.08
C SER A 324 2.36 -18.92 11.36
N THR A 325 3.59 -18.63 10.94
CA THR A 325 4.26 -17.36 11.20
C THR A 325 4.13 -16.34 10.04
N LEU A 326 3.30 -16.64 9.05
CA LEU A 326 3.08 -15.76 7.89
C LEU A 326 2.20 -14.57 8.28
N LEU A 327 2.74 -13.33 8.15
CA LEU A 327 2.00 -12.11 8.37
C LEU A 327 2.19 -11.16 7.18
N VAL A 328 1.09 -10.55 6.73
CA VAL A 328 1.05 -9.72 5.52
C VAL A 328 0.24 -8.44 5.75
N THR A 329 0.47 -7.43 4.91
CA THR A 329 -0.32 -6.20 4.93
C THR A 329 -1.57 -6.32 4.05
N PRO A 330 -2.65 -5.58 4.34
CA PRO A 330 -3.80 -5.48 3.44
C PRO A 330 -3.44 -4.93 2.06
N LEU A 331 -2.49 -4.00 1.94
CA LEU A 331 -2.02 -3.53 0.64
C LEU A 331 -1.45 -4.68 -0.19
N HIS A 332 -0.58 -5.51 0.39
CA HIS A 332 0.02 -6.63 -0.34
C HIS A 332 -1.03 -7.65 -0.79
N MET A 333 -2.06 -7.87 0.03
CA MET A 333 -3.17 -8.76 -0.33
C MET A 333 -4.05 -8.20 -1.45
N ALA A 334 -4.18 -6.87 -1.56
CA ALA A 334 -4.81 -6.24 -2.72
C ALA A 334 -3.96 -6.39 -3.99
N LEU A 335 -2.63 -6.31 -3.86
CA LEU A 335 -1.69 -6.55 -4.96
C LEU A 335 -1.69 -8.01 -5.42
N LEU A 336 -1.85 -8.96 -4.49
CA LEU A 336 -2.07 -10.38 -4.83
C LEU A 336 -3.33 -10.57 -5.68
N ALA A 337 -4.44 -9.92 -5.32
CA ALA A 337 -5.67 -9.95 -6.11
C ALA A 337 -5.49 -9.27 -7.48
N ALA A 338 -4.74 -8.15 -7.53
CA ALA A 338 -4.42 -7.44 -8.76
C ALA A 338 -3.61 -8.31 -9.74
N ALA A 339 -2.70 -9.15 -9.26
CA ALA A 339 -1.94 -10.07 -10.10
C ALA A 339 -2.86 -10.98 -10.93
N PHE A 340 -3.91 -11.52 -10.35
CA PHE A 340 -4.85 -12.39 -11.06
C PHE A 340 -5.80 -11.60 -11.97
N ALA A 341 -6.15 -10.37 -11.62
CA ALA A 341 -7.01 -9.50 -12.41
C ALA A 341 -6.31 -8.88 -13.63
N ASN A 342 -4.98 -8.75 -13.59
CA ASN A 342 -4.17 -8.08 -14.59
C ASN A 342 -3.17 -9.03 -15.27
N ASP A 343 -3.66 -10.18 -15.73
CA ASP A 343 -2.89 -11.14 -16.54
C ASP A 343 -1.55 -11.58 -15.93
N GLY A 344 -1.45 -11.59 -14.61
CA GLY A 344 -0.24 -11.96 -13.88
C GLY A 344 0.75 -10.82 -13.65
N VAL A 345 0.46 -9.62 -14.11
CA VAL A 345 1.32 -8.43 -13.96
C VAL A 345 0.88 -7.61 -12.75
N VAL A 346 1.82 -7.31 -11.88
CA VAL A 346 1.62 -6.38 -10.75
C VAL A 346 2.21 -5.03 -11.09
N MET A 347 1.37 -4.00 -11.02
CA MET A 347 1.80 -2.61 -11.18
C MET A 347 2.28 -2.06 -9.85
N LYS A 348 3.29 -1.18 -9.88
CA LYS A 348 3.80 -0.53 -8.68
C LYS A 348 2.73 0.39 -8.11
N PRO A 349 2.31 0.18 -6.85
CA PRO A 349 1.24 0.99 -6.27
C PRO A 349 1.73 2.41 -5.98
N TYR A 350 0.86 3.39 -6.20
CA TYR A 350 1.12 4.80 -5.92
C TYR A 350 -0.15 5.54 -5.52
N MET A 351 0.04 6.66 -4.83
CA MET A 351 -1.05 7.48 -4.28
C MET A 351 -0.97 8.94 -4.75
N VAL A 352 0.25 9.48 -4.97
CA VAL A 352 0.44 10.83 -5.51
C VAL A 352 0.36 10.76 -7.03
N GLU A 353 -0.68 11.39 -7.60
CA GLU A 353 -0.87 11.45 -9.05
C GLU A 353 -0.06 12.57 -9.69
N ARG A 354 -0.16 13.79 -9.14
CA ARG A 354 0.55 14.96 -9.66
C ARG A 354 0.71 16.06 -8.61
N VAL A 355 1.70 16.92 -8.84
CA VAL A 355 1.92 18.15 -8.07
C VAL A 355 1.76 19.34 -9.03
N VAL A 356 0.96 20.32 -8.64
CA VAL A 356 0.58 21.46 -9.48
C VAL A 356 0.85 22.76 -8.74
N THR A 357 1.56 23.68 -9.38
CA THR A 357 1.78 25.04 -8.83
C THR A 357 0.47 25.81 -8.71
N PRO A 358 0.42 26.88 -7.88
CA PRO A 358 -0.74 27.78 -7.80
C PRO A 358 -1.13 28.41 -9.15
N ASN A 359 -0.20 28.49 -10.09
CA ASN A 359 -0.43 29.00 -11.43
C ASN A 359 -0.88 27.93 -12.45
N GLY A 360 -1.15 26.70 -11.99
CA GLY A 360 -1.64 25.62 -12.83
C GLY A 360 -0.57 24.84 -13.60
N ILE A 361 0.72 25.05 -13.30
CA ILE A 361 1.82 24.31 -13.95
C ILE A 361 2.03 22.98 -13.22
N THR A 362 1.96 21.86 -13.93
CA THR A 362 2.29 20.54 -13.38
C THR A 362 3.81 20.39 -13.26
N LEU A 363 4.29 20.27 -12.02
CA LEU A 363 5.71 20.06 -11.70
C LEU A 363 6.08 18.58 -11.73
N GLU A 364 5.18 17.74 -11.25
CA GLU A 364 5.36 16.31 -11.13
C GLU A 364 4.10 15.61 -11.63
N GLN A 365 4.27 14.56 -12.43
CA GLN A 365 3.18 13.71 -12.91
C GLN A 365 3.64 12.27 -12.80
N HIS A 366 2.92 11.46 -12.02
CA HIS A 366 3.20 10.04 -11.92
C HIS A 366 2.95 9.34 -13.27
N ARG A 367 3.77 8.32 -13.55
CA ARG A 367 3.58 7.40 -14.68
C ARG A 367 3.50 6.00 -14.14
N SER A 368 2.45 5.28 -14.52
CA SER A 368 2.28 3.88 -14.13
C SER A 368 3.49 3.05 -14.56
N GLU A 369 4.00 2.24 -13.66
CA GLU A 369 5.19 1.42 -13.84
C GLU A 369 4.85 -0.03 -13.48
N LYS A 370 5.24 -0.96 -14.35
CA LYS A 370 5.19 -2.37 -13.99
C LYS A 370 6.18 -2.65 -12.88
N TRP A 371 5.74 -3.34 -11.83
CA TRP A 371 6.61 -3.72 -10.74
C TRP A 371 7.27 -5.08 -11.01
N PHE A 372 6.44 -6.13 -11.18
CA PHE A 372 6.93 -7.47 -11.50
C PHE A 372 5.86 -8.33 -12.19
N ASP A 373 6.30 -9.47 -12.72
CA ASP A 373 5.41 -10.52 -13.24
C ASP A 373 5.25 -11.60 -12.14
N ALA A 374 4.07 -11.70 -11.55
CA ALA A 374 3.77 -12.66 -10.50
C ALA A 374 3.48 -14.06 -11.07
N THR A 375 2.79 -14.13 -12.21
CA THR A 375 2.43 -15.38 -12.87
C THR A 375 2.24 -15.17 -14.38
N THR A 376 1.94 -16.23 -15.11
CA THR A 376 1.59 -16.14 -16.54
C THR A 376 0.13 -15.76 -16.72
N ALA A 377 -0.19 -15.07 -17.83
CA ALA A 377 -1.58 -14.69 -18.16
C ALA A 377 -2.53 -15.90 -18.17
N ALA A 378 -2.09 -17.05 -18.66
CA ALA A 378 -2.90 -18.26 -18.70
C ALA A 378 -3.25 -18.78 -17.28
N ARG A 379 -2.28 -18.81 -16.35
CA ARG A 379 -2.55 -19.21 -14.95
C ARG A 379 -3.36 -18.17 -14.21
N ALA A 380 -3.05 -16.88 -14.42
CA ALA A 380 -3.82 -15.78 -13.86
C ALA A 380 -5.30 -15.88 -14.25
N SER A 381 -5.59 -16.01 -15.53
CA SER A 381 -6.95 -16.15 -16.05
C SER A 381 -7.68 -17.40 -15.53
N LEU A 382 -6.99 -18.54 -15.42
CA LEU A 382 -7.57 -19.78 -14.88
C LEU A 382 -7.97 -19.58 -13.41
N ILE A 383 -7.05 -19.08 -12.58
CA ILE A 383 -7.28 -18.90 -11.13
C ILE A 383 -8.31 -17.79 -10.89
N HIS A 384 -8.27 -16.72 -11.69
CA HIS A 384 -9.26 -15.65 -11.64
C HIS A 384 -10.67 -16.20 -11.94
N GLY A 385 -10.81 -17.09 -12.94
CA GLY A 385 -12.08 -17.78 -13.21
C GLY A 385 -12.58 -18.58 -11.99
N PHE A 386 -11.69 -19.34 -11.33
CA PHE A 386 -12.07 -20.05 -10.09
C PHE A 386 -12.45 -19.08 -8.96
N MET A 387 -11.80 -17.92 -8.87
CA MET A 387 -12.19 -16.88 -7.90
C MET A 387 -13.53 -16.21 -8.26
N GLU A 388 -13.94 -16.18 -9.53
CA GLU A 388 -15.30 -15.76 -9.92
C GLU A 388 -16.34 -16.77 -9.38
N GLU A 389 -16.09 -18.07 -9.48
CA GLU A 389 -16.99 -19.13 -8.96
C GLU A 389 -17.08 -19.10 -7.41
N VAL A 390 -15.99 -18.71 -6.69
CA VAL A 390 -16.06 -18.47 -5.23
C VAL A 390 -17.14 -17.43 -4.88
N VAL A 391 -17.34 -16.43 -5.75
CA VAL A 391 -18.35 -15.37 -5.54
C VAL A 391 -19.71 -15.79 -6.09
N GLN A 392 -19.79 -16.63 -7.11
CA GLN A 392 -21.06 -17.06 -7.69
C GLN A 392 -21.76 -18.10 -6.83
N GLU A 393 -21.04 -19.12 -6.38
CA GLU A 393 -21.64 -20.27 -5.66
C GLU A 393 -20.89 -20.73 -4.41
N GLY A 394 -19.68 -20.13 -4.12
CA GLY A 394 -18.84 -20.52 -3.00
C GLY A 394 -18.99 -19.64 -1.76
N THR A 395 -17.90 -19.54 -1.01
CA THR A 395 -17.84 -18.84 0.28
C THR A 395 -17.94 -17.32 0.18
N GLY A 396 -17.83 -16.74 -1.03
CA GLY A 396 -17.81 -15.31 -1.31
C GLY A 396 -19.10 -14.70 -1.83
N THR A 397 -20.21 -15.42 -1.83
CA THR A 397 -21.50 -15.01 -2.47
C THR A 397 -22.04 -13.66 -1.98
N ALA A 398 -21.70 -13.23 -0.77
CA ALA A 398 -22.12 -11.92 -0.23
C ALA A 398 -21.46 -10.72 -0.97
N ALA A 399 -20.39 -10.95 -1.75
CA ALA A 399 -19.77 -9.92 -2.59
C ALA A 399 -20.39 -9.84 -3.99
N ALA A 400 -21.28 -10.76 -4.35
CA ALA A 400 -21.89 -10.80 -5.69
C ALA A 400 -22.65 -9.49 -6.01
N LEU A 401 -22.40 -8.94 -7.20
CA LEU A 401 -23.05 -7.73 -7.69
C LEU A 401 -23.68 -7.99 -9.05
N ARG A 402 -24.94 -7.58 -9.19
CA ARG A 402 -25.70 -7.83 -10.43
C ARG A 402 -25.08 -7.12 -11.63
N GLY A 403 -24.79 -7.87 -12.67
CA GLY A 403 -24.24 -7.33 -13.92
C GLY A 403 -22.74 -7.05 -13.89
N VAL A 404 -22.05 -7.42 -12.81
CA VAL A 404 -20.60 -7.28 -12.64
C VAL A 404 -20.00 -8.65 -12.35
N ARG A 405 -18.93 -9.00 -13.05
CA ARG A 405 -18.13 -10.17 -12.69
C ARG A 405 -17.20 -9.79 -11.54
N VAL A 406 -17.44 -10.41 -10.40
CA VAL A 406 -16.62 -10.23 -9.19
C VAL A 406 -15.88 -11.54 -8.95
N ALA A 407 -14.56 -11.46 -8.87
CA ALA A 407 -13.70 -12.55 -8.45
C ALA A 407 -13.23 -12.31 -7.02
N GLY A 408 -13.17 -13.34 -6.19
CA GLY A 408 -12.72 -13.14 -4.82
C GLY A 408 -12.34 -14.42 -4.09
N LYS A 409 -11.74 -14.23 -2.93
CA LYS A 409 -11.42 -15.30 -1.98
C LYS A 409 -11.65 -14.80 -0.56
N THR A 410 -12.46 -15.52 0.18
CA THR A 410 -12.67 -15.32 1.61
C THR A 410 -11.51 -15.89 2.41
N GLY A 411 -11.23 -15.28 3.54
CA GLY A 411 -10.30 -15.79 4.55
C GLY A 411 -10.90 -15.67 5.94
N THR A 412 -10.61 -16.65 6.73
CA THR A 412 -10.81 -16.66 8.17
C THR A 412 -9.45 -17.00 8.76
N ALA A 413 -8.85 -16.05 9.44
CA ALA A 413 -7.49 -16.20 9.94
C ALA A 413 -7.52 -16.29 11.46
N GLU A 414 -7.10 -17.45 11.96
CA GLU A 414 -7.06 -17.73 13.40
C GLU A 414 -6.06 -16.81 14.11
N ASN A 415 -6.42 -16.35 15.29
CA ASN A 415 -5.56 -15.61 16.19
C ASN A 415 -5.83 -16.01 17.65
N SER A 416 -5.32 -15.25 18.63
CA SER A 416 -5.54 -15.52 20.06
C SER A 416 -6.94 -15.18 20.56
N GLY A 417 -7.81 -14.59 19.74
CA GLY A 417 -9.20 -14.20 20.04
C GLY A 417 -10.16 -14.72 18.97
N GLU A 418 -11.14 -13.90 18.59
CA GLU A 418 -11.97 -14.16 17.43
C GLU A 418 -11.14 -14.01 16.16
N ASP A 419 -11.45 -14.81 15.14
CA ASP A 419 -10.72 -14.84 13.88
C ASP A 419 -10.78 -13.48 13.13
N HIS A 420 -9.76 -13.19 12.36
CA HIS A 420 -9.79 -12.08 11.42
C HIS A 420 -10.56 -12.45 10.16
N ALA A 421 -11.52 -11.61 9.79
CA ALA A 421 -12.29 -11.78 8.56
C ALA A 421 -11.58 -11.09 7.39
N TRP A 422 -11.28 -11.85 6.33
CA TRP A 422 -10.66 -11.36 5.13
C TRP A 422 -11.54 -11.56 3.89
N PHE A 423 -11.49 -10.62 2.96
CA PHE A 423 -11.94 -10.83 1.60
C PHE A 423 -11.01 -10.08 0.64
N ILE A 424 -10.38 -10.81 -0.26
CA ILE A 424 -9.61 -10.23 -1.37
C ILE A 424 -10.31 -10.51 -2.68
N GLY A 425 -10.18 -9.62 -3.64
CA GLY A 425 -10.81 -9.86 -4.93
C GLY A 425 -10.59 -8.75 -5.94
N SER A 426 -11.31 -8.86 -7.04
CA SER A 426 -11.29 -7.91 -8.14
C SER A 426 -12.64 -7.87 -8.86
N ALA A 427 -12.86 -6.79 -9.58
CA ALA A 427 -14.02 -6.63 -10.45
C ALA A 427 -13.67 -5.72 -11.63
N GLU A 428 -14.37 -5.91 -12.74
CA GLU A 428 -14.32 -4.98 -13.86
C GLU A 428 -15.62 -4.16 -13.90
N ILE A 429 -15.51 -2.86 -13.68
CA ILE A 429 -16.65 -1.93 -13.66
C ILE A 429 -16.37 -0.77 -14.61
N LYS A 430 -17.27 -0.53 -15.56
CA LYS A 430 -17.16 0.53 -16.57
C LYS A 430 -15.79 0.53 -17.30
N GLY A 431 -15.27 -0.68 -17.59
CA GLY A 431 -13.98 -0.87 -18.28
C GLY A 431 -12.74 -0.60 -17.41
N ARG A 432 -12.90 -0.48 -16.09
CA ARG A 432 -11.79 -0.37 -15.12
C ARG A 432 -11.69 -1.66 -14.33
N LYS A 433 -10.52 -2.26 -14.29
CA LYS A 433 -10.20 -3.39 -13.43
C LYS A 433 -9.75 -2.89 -12.07
N VAL A 434 -10.52 -3.14 -11.04
CA VAL A 434 -10.15 -2.83 -9.66
C VAL A 434 -9.83 -4.11 -8.91
N ALA A 435 -8.81 -4.03 -8.04
CA ALA A 435 -8.49 -5.09 -7.09
C ALA A 435 -8.55 -4.54 -5.67
N PHE A 436 -8.92 -5.39 -4.71
CA PHE A 436 -9.15 -4.94 -3.34
C PHE A 436 -8.81 -6.01 -2.30
N ALA A 437 -8.53 -5.55 -1.10
CA ALA A 437 -8.44 -6.36 0.11
C ALA A 437 -9.19 -5.68 1.25
N ILE A 438 -10.02 -6.44 1.93
CA ILE A 438 -10.79 -6.04 3.10
C ILE A 438 -10.39 -6.93 4.26
N LEU A 439 -10.04 -6.30 5.37
CA LEU A 439 -9.76 -6.94 6.64
C LEU A 439 -10.68 -6.36 7.71
N VAL A 440 -11.33 -7.23 8.49
CA VAL A 440 -12.00 -6.85 9.73
C VAL A 440 -11.40 -7.68 10.86
N GLU A 441 -10.80 -6.99 11.83
CA GLU A 441 -10.12 -7.66 12.94
C GLU A 441 -11.14 -8.31 13.89
N ASN A 442 -10.83 -9.52 14.35
CA ASN A 442 -11.55 -10.22 15.42
C ASN A 442 -13.08 -10.19 15.23
N SER A 443 -13.54 -10.62 14.08
CA SER A 443 -14.96 -10.50 13.70
C SER A 443 -15.53 -11.77 13.04
N GLY A 444 -14.76 -12.85 12.95
CA GLY A 444 -15.25 -14.13 12.43
C GLY A 444 -14.97 -14.37 10.96
N GLY A 445 -15.99 -14.73 10.18
CA GLY A 445 -15.82 -15.23 8.81
C GLY A 445 -15.74 -14.16 7.74
N GLY A 446 -14.80 -14.29 6.79
CA GLY A 446 -14.65 -13.35 5.69
C GLY A 446 -15.87 -13.21 4.79
N GLY A 447 -16.63 -14.30 4.59
CA GLY A 447 -17.84 -14.30 3.78
C GLY A 447 -19.00 -13.47 4.38
N THR A 448 -19.09 -13.41 5.72
CA THR A 448 -20.14 -12.70 6.44
C THR A 448 -19.79 -11.26 6.78
N GLU A 449 -18.51 -10.98 7.05
CA GLU A 449 -18.08 -9.68 7.56
C GLU A 449 -17.34 -8.82 6.53
N ALA A 450 -16.45 -9.41 5.73
CA ALA A 450 -15.62 -8.68 4.78
C ALA A 450 -16.22 -8.60 3.37
N ALA A 451 -16.81 -9.69 2.86
CA ALA A 451 -17.40 -9.73 1.53
C ALA A 451 -18.55 -8.71 1.32
N PRO A 452 -19.45 -8.46 2.28
CA PRO A 452 -20.46 -7.40 2.15
C PRO A 452 -19.90 -5.99 2.02
N ILE A 453 -18.71 -5.72 2.61
CA ILE A 453 -18.03 -4.43 2.48
C ILE A 453 -17.54 -4.26 1.03
N ALA A 454 -16.96 -5.33 0.43
CA ALA A 454 -16.57 -5.30 -0.98
C ALA A 454 -17.76 -4.96 -1.87
N ARG A 455 -18.91 -5.60 -1.66
CA ARG A 455 -20.13 -5.34 -2.42
C ARG A 455 -20.54 -3.87 -2.36
N LYS A 456 -20.59 -3.27 -1.18
CA LYS A 456 -20.92 -1.84 -1.02
C LYS A 456 -20.00 -0.92 -1.79
N LEU A 457 -18.70 -1.21 -1.79
CA LEU A 457 -17.71 -0.44 -2.55
C LEU A 457 -17.90 -0.59 -4.06
N LEU A 458 -18.17 -1.80 -4.52
CA LEU A 458 -18.41 -2.08 -5.94
C LEU A 458 -19.74 -1.46 -6.43
N GLU A 459 -20.80 -1.47 -5.60
CA GLU A 459 -22.04 -0.75 -5.83
C GLU A 459 -21.78 0.75 -5.99
N LYS A 460 -21.03 1.36 -5.05
CA LYS A 460 -20.66 2.78 -5.13
C LYS A 460 -19.88 3.11 -6.39
N LEU A 461 -18.90 2.26 -6.76
CA LEU A 461 -18.12 2.45 -7.98
C LEU A 461 -18.96 2.26 -9.26
N GLN A 462 -20.01 1.44 -9.21
CA GLN A 462 -20.95 1.25 -10.32
C GLN A 462 -21.86 2.47 -10.50
N ASP A 463 -22.22 3.15 -9.42
CA ASP A 463 -23.09 4.33 -9.45
C ASP A 463 -22.35 5.61 -9.90
N ASP A 464 -21.07 5.75 -9.55
CA ASP A 464 -20.19 6.87 -9.95
C ASP A 464 -19.82 6.84 -11.44
#